data_96680b64259527f6cd1e026949e3ef07
#
_entry.id   96680b64259527f6cd1e026949e3ef07
#
_cell.length_a   1.000
_cell.length_b   1.000
_cell.length_c   1.000
_cell.angle_alpha   90.00
_cell.angle_beta   90.00
_cell.angle_gamma   90.00
#
_symmetry.space_group_name_H-M   'P 1'
#
loop_
_entity.id
_entity.type
_entity.pdbx_description
1 polymer ?
#
loop_
_entity_poly.entity_id
_entity_poly.type
_entity_poly.pdbx_seq_one_letter_code
_entity_poly.pdbx_strand_id
1 'polypeptide(L)'
;MKRRSYIILLLGLLFVYNAKAQKIAGKTNIIYDVLATVNVGLELGLSDKWTLDMSGNFNGWSTSGEKKWKHWMVQPEARYWLCDKFSGHFFGFHLHGGQYNIGGLKNGIQFLGTDFSELTDYRYQGWFAGAGIGYGYSWILGRHWNLEAEIGLGYSYTRYDKFECAGCGEKVEEDRTHHYVGPTKAALNLIYVF
;
A
#
# COMPACT_ATOMS: atom_id res chain seq x y z
N MET A 1 4.12 -15.09 33.05
CA MET A 1 3.52 -14.03 32.23
C MET A 1 4.11 -12.63 32.50
N LYS A 2 4.39 -12.21 33.74
CA LYS A 2 4.89 -10.86 34.09
C LYS A 2 6.23 -10.47 33.42
N ARG A 3 7.17 -11.41 33.25
CA ARG A 3 8.52 -11.11 32.70
C ARG A 3 8.53 -10.70 31.22
N ARG A 4 7.59 -11.20 30.39
CA ARG A 4 7.44 -10.82 28.98
C ARG A 4 6.87 -9.41 28.82
N SER A 5 6.00 -8.96 29.72
CA SER A 5 5.43 -7.61 29.68
C SER A 5 6.48 -6.53 29.98
N TYR A 6 7.44 -6.79 30.86
CA TYR A 6 8.53 -5.84 31.15
C TYR A 6 9.51 -5.69 29.98
N ILE A 7 9.75 -6.77 29.21
CA ILE A 7 10.62 -6.71 28.01
C ILE A 7 9.97 -5.84 26.93
N ILE A 8 8.67 -5.98 26.72
CA ILE A 8 7.91 -5.14 25.74
C ILE A 8 7.89 -3.68 26.20
N LEU A 9 7.71 -3.44 27.50
CA LEU A 9 7.74 -2.09 28.09
C LEU A 9 9.14 -1.46 28.00
N LEU A 10 10.18 -2.24 28.22
CA LEU A 10 11.59 -1.80 28.13
C LEU A 10 12.00 -1.50 26.69
N LEU A 11 11.56 -2.35 25.73
CA LEU A 11 11.73 -2.10 24.30
C LEU A 11 10.97 -0.84 23.86
N GLY A 12 9.75 -0.62 24.34
CA GLY A 12 8.99 0.60 24.10
C GLY A 12 9.67 1.87 24.64
N LEU A 13 10.25 1.79 25.85
CA LEU A 13 10.99 2.90 26.46
C LEU A 13 12.31 3.21 25.74
N LEU A 14 13.01 2.22 25.16
CA LEU A 14 14.23 2.44 24.39
C LEU A 14 13.95 3.20 23.07
N PHE A 15 12.77 3.07 22.50
CA PHE A 15 12.35 3.85 21.33
C PHE A 15 12.06 5.33 21.67
N VAL A 16 11.64 5.64 22.91
CA VAL A 16 11.31 7.01 23.34
C VAL A 16 12.55 7.88 23.60
N TYR A 17 13.68 7.27 23.97
CA TYR A 17 14.92 8.03 24.31
C TYR A 17 15.63 8.65 23.09
N ASN A 18 15.34 8.20 21.85
CA ASN A 18 15.95 8.76 20.63
C ASN A 18 15.08 9.83 19.95
N ALA A 19 14.00 10.28 20.56
CA ALA A 19 12.97 11.14 19.95
C ALA A 19 13.42 12.58 19.62
N LYS A 20 14.62 13.01 19.95
CA LYS A 20 15.06 14.43 19.74
C LYS A 20 15.47 14.77 18.31
N ALA A 21 15.54 13.81 17.37
CA ALA A 21 15.87 14.06 15.97
C ALA A 21 14.91 13.35 14.99
N GLN A 22 13.85 12.73 15.47
CA GLN A 22 12.89 12.03 14.64
C GLN A 22 11.90 13.04 14.05
N LYS A 23 12.02 13.31 12.75
CA LYS A 23 10.95 13.97 12.02
C LYS A 23 9.88 12.95 11.70
N ILE A 24 8.63 13.37 11.83
CA ILE A 24 7.44 12.59 11.48
C ILE A 24 6.81 13.29 10.29
N ALA A 25 6.33 12.53 9.32
CA ALA A 25 5.58 13.07 8.20
C ALA A 25 4.26 12.34 8.03
N GLY A 26 3.19 13.09 7.79
CA GLY A 26 1.91 12.57 7.35
C GLY A 26 1.80 12.71 5.84
N LYS A 27 1.18 11.72 5.17
CA LYS A 27 1.04 11.74 3.72
C LYS A 27 -0.30 11.20 3.24
N THR A 28 -0.70 11.66 2.06
CA THR A 28 -1.81 11.10 1.27
C THR A 28 -1.34 10.85 -0.16
N ASN A 29 -1.84 9.79 -0.79
CA ASN A 29 -1.55 9.46 -2.18
C ASN A 29 -2.65 10.03 -3.08
N ILE A 30 -2.34 11.05 -3.85
CA ILE A 30 -3.26 11.76 -4.75
C ILE A 30 -3.90 10.79 -5.77
N ILE A 31 -3.16 9.76 -6.23
CA ILE A 31 -3.70 8.77 -7.17
C ILE A 31 -4.88 8.03 -6.53
N TYR A 32 -4.76 7.62 -5.28
CA TYR A 32 -5.85 6.95 -4.56
C TYR A 32 -7.00 7.90 -4.25
N ASP A 33 -6.71 9.16 -3.92
CA ASP A 33 -7.74 10.17 -3.65
C ASP A 33 -8.61 10.41 -4.90
N VAL A 34 -8.00 10.50 -6.10
CA VAL A 34 -8.72 10.62 -7.38
C VAL A 34 -9.59 9.37 -7.67
N LEU A 35 -9.15 8.20 -7.23
CA LEU A 35 -9.90 6.94 -7.35
C LEU A 35 -10.92 6.73 -6.21
N ALA A 36 -11.21 7.78 -5.41
CA ALA A 36 -12.09 7.73 -4.25
C ALA A 36 -11.72 6.62 -3.24
N THR A 37 -10.43 6.33 -3.11
CA THR A 37 -9.88 5.40 -2.14
C THR A 37 -9.26 6.18 -1.00
N VAL A 38 -9.86 6.11 0.19
CA VAL A 38 -9.30 6.74 1.38
C VAL A 38 -7.93 6.15 1.67
N ASN A 39 -6.94 7.01 1.83
CA ASN A 39 -5.59 6.58 2.15
C ASN A 39 -4.93 7.52 3.17
N VAL A 40 -4.04 6.97 3.96
CA VAL A 40 -3.23 7.71 4.91
C VAL A 40 -1.89 7.00 5.10
N GLY A 41 -0.84 7.78 5.15
CA GLY A 41 0.50 7.31 5.44
C GLY A 41 1.13 8.10 6.57
N LEU A 42 1.96 7.42 7.35
CA LEU A 42 2.83 8.01 8.38
C LEU A 42 4.25 7.54 8.12
N GLU A 43 5.17 8.48 8.06
CA GLU A 43 6.58 8.18 7.88
C GLU A 43 7.40 8.69 9.07
N LEU A 44 8.21 7.81 9.62
CA LEU A 44 9.05 8.04 10.80
C LEU A 44 10.52 8.08 10.37
N GLY A 45 11.22 9.17 10.66
CA GLY A 45 12.68 9.25 10.49
C GLY A 45 13.39 8.41 11.56
N LEU A 46 14.07 7.35 11.16
CA LEU A 46 14.81 6.46 12.06
C LEU A 46 16.27 6.94 12.24
N SER A 47 16.86 7.49 11.18
CA SER A 47 18.20 8.08 11.17
C SER A 47 18.27 9.18 10.12
N ASP A 48 19.45 9.69 9.81
CA ASP A 48 19.62 10.73 8.79
C ASP A 48 19.25 10.24 7.38
N LYS A 49 19.43 8.95 7.12
CA LYS A 49 19.18 8.34 5.81
C LYS A 49 18.11 7.24 5.79
N TRP A 50 17.56 6.87 6.93
CA TRP A 50 16.55 5.82 7.00
C TRP A 50 15.24 6.34 7.54
N THR A 51 14.16 5.97 6.86
CA THR A 51 12.79 6.20 7.34
C THR A 51 11.99 4.91 7.26
N LEU A 52 10.94 4.82 8.07
CA LEU A 52 9.92 3.78 8.00
C LEU A 52 8.60 4.43 7.63
N ASP A 53 8.06 4.07 6.50
CA ASP A 53 6.75 4.48 6.02
C ASP A 53 5.71 3.39 6.31
N MET A 54 4.53 3.79 6.76
CA MET A 54 3.37 2.93 7.00
C MET A 54 2.18 3.54 6.30
N SER A 55 1.73 2.96 5.20
CA SER A 55 0.55 3.42 4.48
C SER A 55 -0.61 2.43 4.56
N GLY A 56 -1.81 2.97 4.66
CA GLY A 56 -3.06 2.21 4.66
C GLY A 56 -4.04 2.78 3.64
N ASN A 57 -4.73 1.91 2.93
CA ASN A 57 -5.71 2.26 1.90
C ASN A 57 -7.00 1.52 2.17
N PHE A 58 -8.13 2.21 1.98
CA PHE A 58 -9.45 1.63 2.17
C PHE A 58 -10.44 2.17 1.14
N ASN A 59 -11.08 1.25 0.44
CA ASN A 59 -12.20 1.53 -0.43
C ASN A 59 -13.34 0.57 -0.10
N GLY A 60 -14.37 1.07 0.58
CA GLY A 60 -15.55 0.30 0.98
C GLY A 60 -16.79 0.60 0.14
N TRP A 61 -16.68 1.47 -0.85
CA TRP A 61 -17.81 1.99 -1.60
C TRP A 61 -18.34 0.95 -2.58
N SER A 62 -19.66 0.93 -2.74
CA SER A 62 -20.34 0.27 -3.85
C SER A 62 -20.81 1.35 -4.81
N THR A 63 -20.33 1.33 -6.03
CA THR A 63 -20.87 2.20 -7.09
C THR A 63 -22.19 1.62 -7.56
N SER A 64 -23.16 2.48 -7.88
CA SER A 64 -24.47 2.07 -8.41
C SER A 64 -24.29 1.19 -9.67
N GLY A 65 -24.87 0.00 -9.67
CA GLY A 65 -24.76 -1.00 -10.70
C GLY A 65 -23.96 -2.22 -10.24
N GLU A 66 -23.56 -3.06 -11.19
CA GLU A 66 -22.85 -4.32 -10.95
C GLU A 66 -21.36 -4.16 -10.59
N LYS A 67 -20.86 -2.93 -10.49
CA LYS A 67 -19.44 -2.66 -10.23
C LYS A 67 -19.13 -2.73 -8.74
N LYS A 68 -18.22 -3.63 -8.37
CA LYS A 68 -17.64 -3.71 -7.05
C LYS A 68 -16.14 -3.41 -7.14
N TRP A 69 -15.68 -2.45 -6.30
CA TRP A 69 -14.27 -2.09 -6.18
C TRP A 69 -13.93 -1.89 -4.72
N LYS A 70 -14.08 -2.97 -3.94
CA LYS A 70 -13.82 -2.92 -2.50
C LYS A 70 -12.48 -3.53 -2.19
N HIS A 71 -11.65 -2.80 -1.46
CA HIS A 71 -10.37 -3.31 -0.99
C HIS A 71 -9.88 -2.55 0.24
N TRP A 72 -9.03 -3.19 0.98
CA TRP A 72 -8.15 -2.53 1.92
C TRP A 72 -6.74 -3.10 1.74
N MET A 73 -5.73 -2.28 2.00
CA MET A 73 -4.33 -2.66 1.92
C MET A 73 -3.53 -1.91 2.97
N VAL A 74 -2.57 -2.58 3.57
CA VAL A 74 -1.49 -1.97 4.36
C VAL A 74 -0.16 -2.24 3.67
N GLN A 75 0.72 -1.24 3.70
CA GLN A 75 1.99 -1.30 3.00
C GLN A 75 3.09 -0.62 3.83
N PRO A 76 3.75 -1.36 4.74
CA PRO A 76 4.97 -0.91 5.41
C PRO A 76 6.15 -0.89 4.44
N GLU A 77 7.00 0.12 4.57
CA GLU A 77 8.18 0.29 3.74
C GLU A 77 9.36 0.87 4.50
N ALA A 78 10.49 0.23 4.40
CA ALA A 78 11.78 0.77 4.83
C ALA A 78 12.42 1.54 3.67
N ARG A 79 12.78 2.81 3.88
CA ARG A 79 13.32 3.72 2.86
C ARG A 79 14.74 4.13 3.19
N TYR A 80 15.59 4.07 2.18
CA TYR A 80 16.95 4.57 2.23
C TYR A 80 17.10 5.80 1.34
N TRP A 81 17.42 6.94 1.92
CA TRP A 81 17.60 8.22 1.26
C TRP A 81 19.05 8.42 0.82
N LEU A 82 19.26 8.82 -0.44
CA LEU A 82 20.61 9.07 -0.95
C LEU A 82 21.19 10.38 -0.40
N CYS A 83 20.31 11.37 -0.17
CA CYS A 83 20.62 12.62 0.51
C CYS A 83 20.08 12.59 1.95
N ASP A 84 19.49 13.66 2.41
CA ASP A 84 18.83 13.71 3.70
C ASP A 84 17.43 13.10 3.65
N LYS A 85 16.95 12.54 4.77
CA LYS A 85 15.59 12.02 4.88
C LYS A 85 14.54 13.06 4.46
N PHE A 86 13.49 12.61 3.79
CA PHE A 86 12.41 13.42 3.20
C PHE A 86 12.83 14.32 2.04
N SER A 87 14.01 14.15 1.45
CA SER A 87 14.49 15.00 0.36
C SER A 87 15.27 14.23 -0.68
N GLY A 88 14.94 14.45 -1.97
CA GLY A 88 15.65 13.87 -3.10
C GLY A 88 15.31 12.41 -3.34
N HIS A 89 16.27 11.67 -3.82
CA HIS A 89 16.11 10.27 -4.23
C HIS A 89 16.10 9.30 -3.04
N PHE A 90 15.28 8.27 -3.13
CA PHE A 90 15.27 7.16 -2.17
C PHE A 90 14.98 5.82 -2.85
N PHE A 91 15.44 4.77 -2.20
CA PHE A 91 15.05 3.39 -2.48
C PHE A 91 14.18 2.88 -1.33
N GLY A 92 13.13 2.14 -1.68
CA GLY A 92 12.22 1.52 -0.73
C GLY A 92 12.26 0.00 -0.83
N PHE A 93 12.13 -0.66 0.31
CA PHE A 93 11.74 -2.06 0.40
C PHE A 93 10.40 -2.13 1.10
N HIS A 94 9.36 -2.56 0.38
CA HIS A 94 8.02 -2.63 0.93
C HIS A 94 7.49 -4.04 1.01
N LEU A 95 6.71 -4.27 2.05
CA LEU A 95 5.76 -5.37 2.15
C LEU A 95 4.37 -4.83 1.87
N HIS A 96 3.48 -5.66 1.39
CA HIS A 96 2.08 -5.28 1.20
C HIS A 96 1.16 -6.47 1.49
N GLY A 97 -0.03 -6.17 1.97
CA GLY A 97 -1.05 -7.17 2.20
C GLY A 97 -2.42 -6.54 2.39
N GLY A 98 -3.45 -7.29 2.01
CA GLY A 98 -4.80 -6.79 2.06
C GLY A 98 -5.83 -7.79 1.58
N GLN A 99 -7.07 -7.30 1.46
CA GLN A 99 -8.19 -8.04 0.90
C GLN A 99 -8.87 -7.22 -0.18
N TYR A 100 -9.46 -7.92 -1.13
CA TYR A 100 -10.19 -7.29 -2.20
C TYR A 100 -11.48 -8.06 -2.55
N ASN A 101 -12.43 -7.33 -3.11
CA ASN A 101 -13.65 -7.84 -3.68
C ASN A 101 -13.97 -6.97 -4.91
N ILE A 102 -13.55 -7.45 -6.08
CA ILE A 102 -13.53 -6.70 -7.33
C ILE A 102 -14.29 -7.47 -8.39
N GLY A 103 -15.17 -6.78 -9.14
CA GLY A 103 -15.93 -7.36 -10.24
C GLY A 103 -16.76 -6.34 -10.98
N GLY A 104 -17.24 -6.68 -12.19
CA GLY A 104 -18.07 -5.81 -13.03
C GLY A 104 -17.32 -4.63 -13.67
N LEU A 105 -16.02 -4.73 -13.88
CA LEU A 105 -15.20 -3.69 -14.50
C LEU A 105 -15.23 -3.82 -16.03
N LYS A 106 -15.82 -2.87 -16.72
CA LYS A 106 -16.08 -2.90 -18.17
C LYS A 106 -14.87 -2.66 -19.07
N ASN A 107 -13.65 -2.69 -18.64
CA ASN A 107 -12.46 -2.57 -19.49
C ASN A 107 -11.40 -3.53 -19.00
N GLY A 108 -11.42 -4.75 -19.52
CA GLY A 108 -10.35 -5.70 -19.29
C GLY A 108 -9.04 -5.18 -19.90
N ILE A 109 -8.02 -5.06 -19.08
CA ILE A 109 -6.67 -4.68 -19.49
C ILE A 109 -5.77 -5.88 -19.21
N GLN A 110 -4.98 -6.27 -20.21
CA GLN A 110 -3.86 -7.18 -19.98
C GLN A 110 -2.65 -6.36 -19.58
N PHE A 111 -2.13 -6.60 -18.40
CA PHE A 111 -0.98 -5.87 -17.89
C PHE A 111 0.04 -6.83 -17.28
N LEU A 112 1.27 -6.81 -17.79
CA LEU A 112 2.41 -7.60 -17.32
C LEU A 112 2.10 -9.10 -17.12
N GLY A 113 1.38 -9.69 -18.09
CA GLY A 113 1.06 -11.12 -18.08
C GLY A 113 -0.13 -11.52 -17.21
N THR A 114 -0.80 -10.57 -16.59
CA THR A 114 -2.07 -10.79 -15.90
C THR A 114 -3.23 -10.32 -16.77
N ASP A 115 -4.16 -11.22 -17.04
CA ASP A 115 -5.38 -10.93 -17.80
C ASP A 115 -6.49 -10.47 -16.84
N PHE A 116 -6.85 -9.19 -16.91
CA PHE A 116 -7.95 -8.60 -16.15
C PHE A 116 -9.26 -8.55 -16.95
N SER A 117 -9.31 -9.13 -18.16
CA SER A 117 -10.51 -9.12 -19.01
C SER A 117 -11.69 -9.84 -18.35
N GLU A 118 -11.43 -10.90 -17.60
CA GLU A 118 -12.44 -11.66 -16.89
C GLU A 118 -13.13 -10.87 -15.74
N LEU A 119 -12.56 -9.75 -15.29
CA LEU A 119 -13.19 -8.87 -14.28
C LEU A 119 -14.47 -8.21 -14.77
N THR A 120 -14.74 -8.26 -16.09
CA THR A 120 -15.99 -7.78 -16.67
C THR A 120 -17.16 -8.67 -16.28
N ASP A 121 -16.98 -9.99 -16.35
CA ASP A 121 -18.04 -10.98 -16.22
C ASP A 121 -18.04 -11.64 -14.83
N TYR A 122 -16.89 -11.73 -14.21
CA TYR A 122 -16.68 -12.40 -12.94
C TYR A 122 -16.34 -11.44 -11.80
N ARG A 123 -16.58 -11.90 -10.57
CA ARG A 123 -16.17 -11.24 -9.34
C ARG A 123 -15.12 -12.08 -8.62
N TYR A 124 -14.05 -11.41 -8.23
CA TYR A 124 -12.95 -12.01 -7.48
C TYR A 124 -12.93 -11.46 -6.07
N GLN A 125 -12.93 -12.35 -5.10
CA GLN A 125 -12.84 -12.00 -3.69
C GLN A 125 -11.73 -12.80 -3.04
N GLY A 126 -10.77 -12.13 -2.42
CA GLY A 126 -9.63 -12.81 -1.83
C GLY A 126 -8.75 -11.91 -1.00
N TRP A 127 -7.60 -12.47 -0.64
CA TRP A 127 -6.54 -11.76 0.03
C TRP A 127 -5.24 -11.87 -0.78
N PHE A 128 -4.34 -10.94 -0.54
CA PHE A 128 -3.01 -10.93 -1.14
C PHE A 128 -1.97 -10.52 -0.12
N ALA A 129 -0.74 -11.00 -0.32
CA ALA A 129 0.43 -10.56 0.42
C ALA A 129 1.65 -10.65 -0.49
N GLY A 130 2.59 -9.73 -0.31
CA GLY A 130 3.77 -9.68 -1.14
C GLY A 130 4.85 -8.74 -0.64
N ALA A 131 5.89 -8.62 -1.45
CA ALA A 131 7.02 -7.75 -1.20
C ALA A 131 7.54 -7.15 -2.50
N GLY A 132 8.19 -6.00 -2.39
CA GLY A 132 8.76 -5.35 -3.56
C GLY A 132 9.83 -4.32 -3.18
N ILE A 133 10.44 -3.79 -4.22
CA ILE A 133 11.40 -2.69 -4.14
C ILE A 133 10.84 -1.50 -4.88
N GLY A 134 11.09 -0.30 -4.34
CA GLY A 134 10.64 0.96 -4.88
C GLY A 134 11.79 1.91 -5.12
N TYR A 135 11.55 2.86 -6.00
CA TYR A 135 12.39 4.01 -6.21
C TYR A 135 11.51 5.24 -6.31
N GLY A 136 11.90 6.29 -5.63
CA GLY A 136 11.16 7.53 -5.61
C GLY A 136 12.03 8.76 -5.48
N TYR A 137 11.35 9.90 -5.64
CA TYR A 137 11.92 11.22 -5.48
C TYR A 137 10.96 12.14 -4.75
N SER A 138 11.49 12.86 -3.76
CA SER A 138 10.74 13.85 -2.97
C SER A 138 11.22 15.26 -3.26
N TRP A 139 10.31 16.13 -3.75
CA TRP A 139 10.52 17.54 -3.98
C TRP A 139 10.07 18.34 -2.76
N ILE A 140 10.96 19.17 -2.24
CA ILE A 140 10.62 20.12 -1.16
C ILE A 140 9.86 21.30 -1.78
N LEU A 141 8.59 21.46 -1.44
CA LEU A 141 7.76 22.59 -1.89
C LEU A 141 7.82 23.80 -0.93
N GLY A 142 8.18 23.55 0.32
CA GLY A 142 8.24 24.58 1.35
C GLY A 142 8.74 24.07 2.69
N ARG A 143 8.48 24.81 3.77
CA ARG A 143 9.01 24.46 5.10
C ARG A 143 8.51 23.12 5.64
N HIS A 144 7.27 22.75 5.29
CA HIS A 144 6.59 21.58 5.80
C HIS A 144 6.01 20.68 4.70
N TRP A 145 5.94 21.17 3.46
CA TRP A 145 5.25 20.46 2.38
C TRP A 145 6.24 19.89 1.37
N ASN A 146 6.07 18.62 1.06
CA ASN A 146 6.78 17.93 -0.01
C ASN A 146 5.77 17.28 -0.97
N LEU A 147 6.19 17.17 -2.22
CA LEU A 147 5.57 16.30 -3.22
C LEU A 147 6.52 15.11 -3.46
N GLU A 148 5.99 13.91 -3.55
CA GLU A 148 6.79 12.71 -3.76
C GLU A 148 6.19 11.87 -4.85
N ALA A 149 7.01 11.37 -5.76
CA ALA A 149 6.62 10.35 -6.72
C ALA A 149 7.43 9.08 -6.49
N GLU A 150 6.75 7.93 -6.55
CA GLU A 150 7.34 6.63 -6.32
C GLU A 150 6.74 5.58 -7.24
N ILE A 151 7.59 4.69 -7.75
CA ILE A 151 7.20 3.47 -8.45
C ILE A 151 7.91 2.27 -7.82
N GLY A 152 7.19 1.16 -7.68
CA GLY A 152 7.73 -0.07 -7.11
C GLY A 152 7.33 -1.29 -7.92
N LEU A 153 8.26 -2.23 -8.01
CA LEU A 153 8.08 -3.53 -8.61
C LEU A 153 8.23 -4.60 -7.53
N GLY A 154 7.47 -5.67 -7.67
CA GLY A 154 7.51 -6.73 -6.67
C GLY A 154 6.77 -7.98 -7.08
N TYR A 155 6.63 -8.83 -6.09
CA TYR A 155 5.90 -10.09 -6.17
C TYR A 155 4.72 -10.04 -5.21
N SER A 156 3.57 -10.56 -5.65
CA SER A 156 2.38 -10.72 -4.83
C SER A 156 1.79 -12.12 -4.99
N TYR A 157 1.56 -12.78 -3.87
CA TYR A 157 0.80 -14.01 -3.78
C TYR A 157 -0.65 -13.67 -3.46
N THR A 158 -1.58 -14.25 -4.22
CA THR A 158 -3.02 -14.00 -4.08
C THR A 158 -3.75 -15.31 -3.96
N ARG A 159 -4.72 -15.38 -3.05
CA ARG A 159 -5.66 -16.50 -2.88
C ARG A 159 -7.07 -15.95 -2.96
N TYR A 160 -7.90 -16.53 -3.82
CA TYR A 160 -9.20 -15.97 -4.14
C TYR A 160 -10.26 -17.01 -4.48
N ASP A 161 -11.52 -16.60 -4.33
CA ASP A 161 -12.71 -17.25 -4.85
C ASP A 161 -13.22 -16.47 -6.08
N LYS A 162 -13.70 -17.18 -7.09
CA LYS A 162 -14.30 -16.65 -8.31
C LYS A 162 -15.81 -16.86 -8.27
N PHE A 163 -16.58 -15.83 -8.59
CA PHE A 163 -18.05 -15.83 -8.63
C PHE A 163 -18.53 -15.45 -10.02
N GLU A 164 -19.67 -16.02 -10.45
CA GLU A 164 -20.20 -15.92 -11.80
C GLU A 164 -20.57 -14.50 -12.22
N CYS A 165 -20.96 -13.64 -11.28
CA CYS A 165 -21.23 -12.23 -11.57
C CYS A 165 -20.92 -11.33 -10.38
N ALA A 166 -20.89 -10.00 -10.62
CA ALA A 166 -20.57 -9.02 -9.59
C ALA A 166 -21.57 -9.00 -8.41
N GLY A 167 -22.84 -9.34 -8.66
CA GLY A 167 -23.92 -9.39 -7.68
C GLY A 167 -24.31 -10.78 -7.20
N CYS A 168 -23.87 -11.83 -7.88
CA CYS A 168 -24.25 -13.22 -7.60
C CYS A 168 -23.55 -13.80 -6.38
N GLY A 169 -24.22 -14.79 -5.74
CA GLY A 169 -23.67 -15.52 -4.61
C GLY A 169 -22.98 -16.85 -4.97
N GLU A 170 -23.22 -17.39 -6.17
CA GLU A 170 -22.66 -18.69 -6.57
C GLU A 170 -21.16 -18.62 -6.87
N LYS A 171 -20.40 -19.51 -6.25
CA LYS A 171 -18.97 -19.67 -6.49
C LYS A 171 -18.77 -20.58 -7.70
N VAL A 172 -18.00 -20.12 -8.67
CA VAL A 172 -17.56 -20.90 -9.84
C VAL A 172 -16.27 -21.65 -9.53
N GLU A 173 -15.37 -21.00 -8.82
CA GLU A 173 -14.10 -21.56 -8.39
C GLU A 173 -13.82 -21.16 -6.94
N GLU A 174 -13.31 -22.12 -6.17
CA GLU A 174 -12.96 -21.91 -4.77
C GLU A 174 -11.47 -22.12 -4.56
N ASP A 175 -10.88 -21.27 -3.72
CA ASP A 175 -9.53 -21.43 -3.20
C ASP A 175 -8.42 -21.47 -4.27
N ARG A 176 -8.54 -20.62 -5.26
CA ARG A 176 -7.53 -20.50 -6.33
C ARG A 176 -6.37 -19.61 -5.88
N THR A 177 -5.22 -19.91 -6.41
CA THR A 177 -4.00 -19.14 -6.15
C THR A 177 -3.48 -18.50 -7.43
N HIS A 178 -2.95 -17.28 -7.31
CA HIS A 178 -2.29 -16.59 -8.41
C HIS A 178 -1.02 -15.91 -7.94
N HIS A 179 0.02 -16.01 -8.76
CA HIS A 179 1.32 -15.40 -8.55
C HIS A 179 1.49 -14.23 -9.51
N TYR A 180 1.71 -13.07 -8.98
CA TYR A 180 1.87 -11.83 -9.74
C TYR A 180 3.28 -11.28 -9.58
N VAL A 181 3.91 -10.92 -10.69
CA VAL A 181 5.17 -10.17 -10.71
C VAL A 181 4.97 -8.92 -11.56
N GLY A 182 5.17 -7.76 -10.99
CA GLY A 182 4.95 -6.50 -11.70
C GLY A 182 4.92 -5.30 -10.78
N PRO A 183 4.32 -4.15 -11.19
CA PRO A 183 4.15 -2.99 -10.36
C PRO A 183 3.30 -3.30 -9.12
N THR A 184 3.88 -3.09 -7.95
CA THR A 184 3.24 -3.29 -6.64
C THR A 184 3.04 -1.99 -5.89
N LYS A 185 3.62 -0.90 -6.40
CA LYS A 185 3.46 0.44 -5.84
C LYS A 185 3.50 1.49 -6.95
N ALA A 186 2.55 2.42 -6.90
CA ALA A 186 2.56 3.66 -7.67
C ALA A 186 1.99 4.75 -6.77
N ALA A 187 2.77 5.79 -6.50
CA ALA A 187 2.37 6.84 -5.59
C ALA A 187 2.78 8.21 -6.10
N LEU A 188 1.86 9.15 -5.94
CA LEU A 188 2.11 10.58 -6.00
C LEU A 188 1.61 11.16 -4.68
N ASN A 189 2.50 11.33 -3.73
CA ASN A 189 2.16 11.69 -2.36
C ASN A 189 2.30 13.19 -2.11
N LEU A 190 1.29 13.77 -1.48
CA LEU A 190 1.42 15.05 -0.79
C LEU A 190 1.80 14.76 0.66
N ILE A 191 2.88 15.37 1.13
CA ILE A 191 3.51 15.08 2.41
C ILE A 191 3.58 16.34 3.26
N TYR A 192 3.21 16.21 4.54
CA TYR A 192 3.43 17.24 5.55
C TYR A 192 4.44 16.75 6.59
N VAL A 193 5.57 17.42 6.70
CA VAL A 193 6.67 17.12 7.65
C VAL A 193 6.50 18.00 8.88
N PHE A 194 6.38 17.38 10.04
CA PHE A 194 6.20 18.03 11.35
C PHE A 194 7.50 18.54 11.95
#